data_eb3b403632b401204471c2ac02f746a2
#
_entry.id   eb3b403632b401204471c2ac02f746a2
#
_cell.length_a   1.000
_cell.length_b   1.000
_cell.length_c   1.000
_cell.angle_alpha   90.00
_cell.angle_beta   90.00
_cell.angle_gamma   90.00
#
_symmetry.space_group_name_H-M   'P 1'
#
loop_
_entity.id
_entity.type
_entity.pdbx_description
1 polymer ?
#
loop_
_entity_poly.entity_id
_entity_poly.type
_entity_poly.pdbx_seq_one_letter_code
_entity_poly.pdbx_strand_id
1 'polypeptide(L)' 'MSKYSLDITAKDKPFMRIEVEDDKVLLGAYKDGRITRKLFFINKEQLNILINGLRAVNTLIQNEVDFSQFLHKERIV' A
#
# COMPACT_ATOMS: atom_id res chain seq x y z
N MET A 1 -24.15 7.92 -4.28
CA MET A 1 -23.24 6.84 -4.39
C MET A 1 -22.04 7.19 -5.26
N SER A 2 -20.87 7.07 -4.72
CA SER A 2 -19.68 7.45 -5.43
C SER A 2 -18.77 6.26 -5.65
N LYS A 3 -18.14 6.24 -6.77
CA LYS A 3 -17.23 5.17 -7.09
C LYS A 3 -16.06 5.79 -7.84
N TYR A 4 -14.87 5.66 -7.27
CA TYR A 4 -13.68 6.21 -7.88
C TYR A 4 -12.64 5.14 -8.01
N SER A 5 -11.73 5.32 -8.94
CA SER A 5 -10.58 4.45 -8.96
C SER A 5 -9.38 5.31 -9.35
N LEU A 6 -8.27 4.98 -8.77
CA LEU A 6 -7.04 5.72 -8.99
C LEU A 6 -5.92 4.71 -9.18
N ASP A 7 -5.22 4.82 -10.28
CA ASP A 7 -4.08 3.95 -10.51
C ASP A 7 -2.83 4.70 -10.10
N ILE A 8 -2.00 4.06 -9.33
CA ILE A 8 -0.74 4.65 -8.91
C ILE A 8 0.33 4.04 -9.80
N THR A 9 1.07 4.90 -10.48
CA THR A 9 2.02 4.44 -11.48
C THR A 9 3.43 4.76 -11.07
N ALA A 10 4.35 3.97 -11.57
CA ALA A 10 5.77 4.22 -11.43
C ALA A 10 6.37 3.90 -12.78
N LYS A 11 7.15 4.84 -13.31
CA LYS A 11 7.77 4.68 -14.61
C LYS A 11 6.76 4.29 -15.68
N ASP A 12 5.66 5.02 -15.66
CA ASP A 12 4.61 4.83 -16.67
C ASP A 12 3.85 3.53 -16.58
N LYS A 13 4.02 2.78 -15.54
CA LYS A 13 3.25 1.55 -15.40
C LYS A 13 2.52 1.59 -14.07
N PRO A 14 1.27 1.21 -14.03
CA PRO A 14 0.55 1.19 -12.77
C PRO A 14 1.03 0.01 -11.95
N PHE A 15 1.21 0.21 -10.66
CA PHE A 15 1.56 -0.88 -9.80
C PHE A 15 0.53 -1.10 -8.69
N MET A 16 -0.34 -0.15 -8.49
CA MET A 16 -1.41 -0.32 -7.53
C MET A 16 -2.64 0.45 -8.00
N ARG A 17 -3.78 0.00 -7.52
CA ARG A 17 -5.02 0.73 -7.79
C ARG A 17 -5.77 0.87 -6.49
N ILE A 18 -6.35 2.04 -6.27
CA ILE A 18 -7.19 2.28 -5.13
C ILE A 18 -8.59 2.48 -5.66
N GLU A 19 -9.52 1.71 -5.16
CA GLU A 19 -10.91 1.85 -5.54
C GLU A 19 -11.71 2.24 -4.33
N VAL A 20 -12.60 3.18 -4.50
CA VAL A 20 -13.44 3.64 -3.41
C VAL A 20 -14.88 3.52 -3.87
N GLU A 21 -15.69 2.88 -3.07
CA GLU A 21 -17.09 2.76 -3.37
C GLU A 21 -17.83 2.93 -2.05
N ASP A 22 -18.55 4.03 -1.92
CA ASP A 22 -19.27 4.38 -0.71
C ASP A 22 -18.28 4.44 0.45
N ASP A 23 -18.40 3.57 1.43
CA ASP A 23 -17.50 3.60 2.58
C ASP A 23 -16.37 2.61 2.47
N LYS A 24 -16.26 1.94 1.36
CA LYS A 24 -15.28 0.88 1.22
C LYS A 24 -14.12 1.27 0.36
N VAL A 25 -12.94 0.90 0.79
CA VAL A 25 -11.73 1.20 0.04
C VAL A 25 -11.04 -0.13 -0.23
N LEU A 26 -10.71 -0.35 -1.49
CA LEU A 26 -10.00 -1.55 -1.88
C LEU A 26 -8.67 -1.16 -2.49
N LEU A 27 -7.64 -1.89 -2.14
CA LEU A 27 -6.34 -1.69 -2.74
C LEU A 27 -6.03 -2.90 -3.59
N GLY A 28 -5.63 -2.68 -4.81
CA GLY A 28 -5.26 -3.75 -5.71
C GLY A 28 -3.81 -3.61 -6.12
N ALA A 29 -3.12 -4.71 -6.23
CA ALA A 29 -1.74 -4.71 -6.71
C ALA A 29 -1.72 -5.29 -8.10
N TYR A 30 -0.94 -4.67 -8.97
CA TYR A 30 -0.80 -5.16 -10.34
C TYR A 30 0.36 -6.12 -10.44
N LYS A 31 0.17 -7.12 -11.26
CA LYS A 31 1.25 -8.02 -11.60
C LYS A 31 0.98 -8.46 -13.03
N ASP A 32 1.94 -8.23 -13.90
CA ASP A 32 1.81 -8.58 -15.32
C ASP A 32 0.56 -7.97 -15.94
N GLY A 33 0.28 -6.74 -15.55
CA GLY A 33 -0.84 -6.04 -16.15
C GLY A 33 -2.19 -6.37 -15.56
N ARG A 34 -2.23 -7.19 -14.53
CA ARG A 34 -3.47 -7.58 -13.91
C ARG A 34 -3.46 -7.30 -12.43
N ILE A 35 -4.63 -7.05 -11.87
CA ILE A 35 -4.73 -6.87 -10.44
C ILE A 35 -4.82 -8.25 -9.83
N THR A 36 -3.85 -8.59 -9.00
CA THR A 36 -3.76 -9.93 -8.47
C THR A 36 -4.09 -10.04 -6.99
N ARG A 37 -4.09 -8.93 -6.28
CA ARG A 37 -4.42 -8.97 -4.86
C ARG A 37 -5.25 -7.77 -4.52
N LYS A 38 -6.13 -7.93 -3.57
CA LYS A 38 -6.95 -6.83 -3.11
C LYS A 38 -7.00 -6.83 -1.60
N LEU A 39 -6.86 -5.65 -1.02
CA LEU A 39 -7.07 -5.48 0.38
C LEU A 39 -8.31 -4.64 0.53
N PHE A 40 -9.12 -5.00 1.47
CA PHE A 40 -10.41 -4.38 1.64
C PHE A 40 -10.46 -3.65 2.96
N PHE A 41 -10.78 -2.40 2.91
CA PHE A 41 -10.93 -1.59 4.11
C PHE A 41 -12.34 -1.05 4.18
N ILE A 42 -12.89 -1.06 5.35
CA ILE A 42 -14.27 -0.68 5.52
C ILE A 42 -14.48 0.74 5.98
N ASN A 43 -13.57 1.29 6.73
CA ASN A 43 -13.80 2.61 7.28
C ASN A 43 -12.56 3.48 7.27
N LYS A 44 -12.78 4.75 7.61
CA LYS A 44 -11.71 5.73 7.58
C LYS A 44 -10.62 5.45 8.59
N GLU A 45 -11.00 4.91 9.71
CA GLU A 45 -10.04 4.64 10.74
C GLU A 45 -9.02 3.60 10.30
N GLN A 46 -9.48 2.54 9.67
CA GLN A 46 -8.60 1.51 9.18
C GLN A 46 -7.66 2.07 8.12
N LEU A 47 -8.19 2.93 7.28
CA LEU A 47 -7.38 3.54 6.25
C LEU A 47 -6.30 4.42 6.86
N ASN A 48 -6.64 5.20 7.90
CA ASN A 48 -5.67 6.04 8.54
C ASN A 48 -4.57 5.24 9.22
N ILE A 49 -4.93 4.13 9.82
CA ILE A 49 -3.95 3.27 10.45
C ILE A 49 -2.97 2.74 9.40
N LEU A 50 -3.50 2.34 8.26
CA LEU A 50 -2.66 1.86 7.19
C LEU A 50 -1.72 2.95 6.68
N ILE A 51 -2.25 4.15 6.50
CA ILE A 51 -1.43 5.26 6.02
C ILE A 51 -0.29 5.52 7.00
N ASN A 52 -0.57 5.51 8.29
CA ASN A 52 0.46 5.76 9.28
C ASN A 52 1.51 4.65 9.27
N GLY A 53 1.07 3.42 9.08
CA GLY A 53 2.01 2.31 9.00
C GLY A 53 2.91 2.44 7.78
N LEU A 54 2.33 2.82 6.66
CA LEU A 54 3.12 2.99 5.45
C LEU A 54 4.13 4.13 5.59
N ARG A 55 3.73 5.20 6.27
CA ARG A 55 4.65 6.30 6.50
C ARG A 55 5.83 5.88 7.36
N ALA A 56 5.55 5.09 8.38
CA ALA A 56 6.62 4.63 9.25
C ALA A 56 7.63 3.80 8.47
N VAL A 57 7.14 2.90 7.64
CA VAL A 57 8.02 2.06 6.83
C VAL A 57 8.79 2.93 5.85
N ASN A 58 8.13 3.90 5.26
CA ASN A 58 8.77 4.77 4.31
C ASN A 58 9.91 5.55 4.97
N THR A 59 9.69 5.99 6.20
CA THR A 59 10.71 6.73 6.91
C THR A 59 11.93 5.84 7.15
N LEU A 60 11.72 4.61 7.52
CA LEU A 60 12.82 3.70 7.73
C LEU A 60 13.62 3.51 6.46
N ILE A 61 12.96 3.30 5.36
CA ILE A 61 13.64 3.08 4.09
C ILE A 61 14.37 4.32 3.62
N GLN A 62 13.73 5.46 3.71
CA GLN A 62 14.33 6.68 3.19
C GLN A 62 15.54 7.15 4.00
N ASN A 63 15.54 6.83 5.27
CA ASN A 63 16.66 7.23 6.09
C ASN A 63 17.78 6.22 6.03
N GLU A 64 17.59 5.19 5.24
CA GLU A 64 18.59 4.18 5.10
C GLU A 64 19.05 3.69 6.40
N VAL A 65 18.17 3.61 7.29
CA VAL A 65 18.52 3.13 8.56
C VAL A 65 18.77 1.73 8.29
N ASP A 66 19.58 1.47 7.41
CA ASP A 66 19.96 0.17 7.19
C ASP A 66 18.79 -0.77 7.34
N PHE A 67 17.78 -0.52 6.58
CA PHE A 67 16.60 -1.33 6.61
C PHE A 67 16.92 -2.79 6.38
N SER A 68 17.85 -3.07 5.51
CA SER A 68 18.19 -4.44 5.25
C SER A 68 18.87 -5.05 6.47
N GLN A 69 19.62 -4.27 7.22
CA GLN A 69 20.24 -4.75 8.39
C GLN A 69 19.18 -5.02 9.45
N PHE A 70 18.19 -4.17 9.49
CA PHE A 70 17.11 -4.31 10.41
C PHE A 70 16.35 -5.60 10.11
N LEU A 71 16.05 -5.84 8.88
CA LEU A 71 15.36 -7.04 8.48
C LEU A 71 16.19 -8.25 8.79
N HIS A 72 17.48 -8.11 8.63
CA HIS A 72 18.38 -9.17 8.88
C HIS A 72 18.26 -9.62 10.31
N LYS A 73 18.20 -8.71 11.21
CA LYS A 73 18.08 -9.05 12.58
C LYS A 73 16.76 -9.70 12.87
N GLU A 74 15.75 -9.18 12.30
CA GLU A 74 14.45 -9.73 12.53
C GLU A 74 14.36 -11.13 12.04
N ARG A 75 15.03 -11.38 10.97
CA ARG A 75 14.95 -12.66 10.42
C ARG A 75 15.45 -13.73 11.24
N ILE A 76 16.26 -13.41 12.05
CA ILE A 76 16.82 -14.34 12.89
C ILE A 76 15.83 -15.02 13.64
N VAL A 77 14.76 -14.44 13.67
CA VAL A 77 13.71 -14.99 14.41
C VAL A 77 13.31 -16.27 13.86
#